data_e8f47827aad2ffeaace963735eae23f7
#
_entry.id   e8f47827aad2ffeaace963735eae23f7
#
_cell.length_a   1.000
_cell.length_b   1.000
_cell.length_c   1.000
_cell.angle_alpha   90.00
_cell.angle_beta   90.00
_cell.angle_gamma   90.00
#
_symmetry.space_group_name_H-M   'P 1'
#
loop_
_entity.id
_entity.type
_entity.pdbx_description
1 polymer ?
#
loop_
_entity_poly.entity_id
_entity_poly.type
_entity_poly.pdbx_seq_one_letter_code
_entity_poly.pdbx_strand_id
1 'polypeptide(L)'
;MVEPRLLSYDKMLTTNTRVGTRKDHRIIFTSHDVHVAHNDDNFAKFKYEEHQTMVSPLVKYNITCVSSFSLDYMHLVRLGVVRRILFFWKTGPHHCRLSHSQLTEVSELLHALTLPQEFACQTRSLFEVEWWKATEFQSFLLYTGPVVLKKVICKKSYETFMALSIAVGIMLEANAEERAAYLDYAKNLLSYFVCSSEEVFGETFVVYNVHSLVHLHEDNEHFQCSLNEISAFKFENHLQQIKQLVR
;
A
#
# COMPACT_ATOMS: atom_id res chain seq x y z
N MET A 1 2.62 26.12 6.66
CA MET A 1 3.38 25.30 5.71
C MET A 1 2.43 24.22 5.22
N VAL A 2 1.86 24.44 4.06
CA VAL A 2 0.86 23.52 3.46
C VAL A 2 1.67 22.36 2.89
N GLU A 3 1.49 21.16 3.44
CA GLU A 3 1.96 19.95 2.79
C GLU A 3 1.55 19.98 1.32
N PRO A 4 2.43 19.67 0.39
CA PRO A 4 2.01 19.37 -0.97
C PRO A 4 1.26 18.04 -0.88
N ARG A 5 -0.03 18.11 -0.55
CA ARG A 5 -0.92 16.96 -0.70
C ARG A 5 -0.78 16.51 -2.15
N LEU A 6 -0.55 15.25 -2.31
CA LEU A 6 -0.68 14.47 -3.54
C LEU A 6 -2.10 14.63 -4.11
N LEU A 7 -2.46 15.88 -4.44
CA LEU A 7 -3.79 16.28 -4.91
C LEU A 7 -4.12 15.75 -6.31
N SER A 8 -3.11 15.22 -7.02
CA SER A 8 -3.34 14.71 -8.36
C SER A 8 -3.80 13.24 -8.38
N TYR A 9 -3.36 12.42 -7.43
CA TYR A 9 -3.65 10.98 -7.43
C TYR A 9 -5.08 10.65 -7.02
N ASP A 10 -5.62 11.32 -6.01
CA ASP A 10 -7.01 11.12 -5.57
C ASP A 10 -8.05 11.40 -6.67
N LYS A 11 -7.64 12.12 -7.72
CA LYS A 11 -8.53 12.52 -8.82
C LYS A 11 -8.34 11.69 -10.09
N MET A 12 -7.28 10.89 -10.18
CA MET A 12 -6.94 10.17 -11.42
C MET A 12 -7.60 8.78 -11.53
N LEU A 13 -8.06 8.21 -10.42
CA LEU A 13 -8.49 6.80 -10.37
C LEU A 13 -10.01 6.58 -10.45
N THR A 14 -10.80 7.60 -10.71
CA THR A 14 -12.24 7.44 -10.73
C THR A 14 -12.83 7.59 -12.11
N THR A 15 -13.34 6.52 -12.66
CA THR A 15 -14.25 6.53 -13.80
C THR A 15 -15.69 6.79 -13.32
N ASN A 16 -16.55 7.23 -14.23
CA ASN A 16 -17.94 7.71 -14.16
C ASN A 16 -18.98 6.91 -13.33
N THR A 17 -18.60 6.08 -12.41
CA THR A 17 -19.47 5.51 -11.41
C THR A 17 -19.13 6.15 -10.08
N ARG A 18 -20.12 6.38 -9.22
CA ARG A 18 -19.92 6.82 -7.85
C ARG A 18 -18.95 5.87 -7.15
N VAL A 19 -17.66 6.14 -7.34
CA VAL A 19 -16.59 5.30 -6.83
C VAL A 19 -16.44 5.61 -5.35
N GLY A 20 -16.93 4.70 -4.57
CA GLY A 20 -16.90 4.78 -3.12
C GLY A 20 -18.09 5.48 -2.48
N THR A 21 -18.52 4.92 -1.37
CA THR A 21 -19.56 5.47 -0.50
C THR A 21 -18.89 6.25 0.63
N ARG A 22 -19.34 7.46 0.89
CA ARG A 22 -18.84 8.25 2.02
C ARG A 22 -19.42 7.70 3.32
N LYS A 23 -18.56 7.09 4.16
CA LYS A 23 -18.91 6.60 5.48
C LYS A 23 -17.91 7.16 6.49
N ASP A 24 -18.37 7.75 7.58
CA ASP A 24 -17.53 8.33 8.63
C ASP A 24 -16.42 9.27 8.12
N HIS A 25 -16.77 10.18 7.19
CA HIS A 25 -15.84 11.11 6.53
C HIS A 25 -14.78 10.48 5.63
N ARG A 26 -14.84 9.18 5.35
CA ARG A 26 -13.93 8.47 4.44
C ARG A 26 -14.67 7.98 3.20
N ILE A 27 -13.95 7.91 2.09
CA ILE A 27 -14.43 7.25 0.87
C ILE A 27 -14.08 5.77 1.01
N ILE A 28 -15.09 4.92 0.86
CA ILE A 28 -14.96 3.46 0.92
C ILE A 28 -15.25 2.93 -0.48
N PHE A 29 -14.44 2.01 -0.94
CA PHE A 29 -14.57 1.33 -2.20
C PHE A 29 -15.15 -0.05 -1.96
N THR A 30 -16.11 -0.49 -2.78
CA THR A 30 -16.62 -1.86 -2.69
C THR A 30 -15.71 -2.80 -3.47
N SER A 31 -15.58 -4.04 -3.01
CA SER A 31 -14.75 -5.06 -3.67
C SER A 31 -15.24 -5.45 -5.07
N HIS A 32 -16.48 -5.12 -5.40
CA HIS A 32 -17.12 -5.41 -6.68
C HIS A 32 -16.96 -4.30 -7.73
N ASP A 33 -16.42 -3.15 -7.34
CA ASP A 33 -16.18 -2.06 -8.27
C ASP A 33 -14.95 -2.38 -9.13
N VAL A 34 -15.18 -2.93 -10.32
CA VAL A 34 -14.14 -3.10 -11.34
C VAL A 34 -13.86 -1.73 -11.94
N HIS A 35 -12.81 -1.08 -11.47
CA HIS A 35 -12.42 0.22 -11.98
C HIS A 35 -11.45 0.06 -13.14
N VAL A 36 -11.82 0.63 -14.27
CA VAL A 36 -10.88 0.82 -15.38
C VAL A 36 -9.95 1.96 -15.01
N ALA A 37 -8.65 1.69 -14.98
CA ALA A 37 -7.65 2.72 -14.73
C ALA A 37 -7.80 3.90 -15.70
N HIS A 38 -7.56 5.11 -15.22
CA HIS A 38 -7.45 6.28 -16.09
C HIS A 38 -6.28 6.10 -17.06
N ASN A 39 -6.37 6.69 -18.23
CA ASN A 39 -5.27 6.71 -19.18
C ASN A 39 -4.94 8.14 -19.63
N ASP A 40 -3.71 8.32 -20.09
CA ASP A 40 -3.18 9.63 -20.47
C ASP A 40 -3.93 10.27 -21.62
N ASP A 41 -4.35 9.50 -22.61
CA ASP A 41 -5.10 10.01 -23.76
C ASP A 41 -6.44 10.63 -23.37
N ASN A 42 -7.17 9.96 -22.52
CA ASN A 42 -8.45 10.45 -22.03
C ASN A 42 -8.25 11.64 -21.09
N PHE A 43 -7.19 11.63 -20.29
CA PHE A 43 -6.83 12.74 -19.42
C PHE A 43 -6.47 13.99 -20.24
N ALA A 44 -5.63 13.84 -21.25
CA ALA A 44 -5.26 14.93 -22.14
C ALA A 44 -6.46 15.51 -22.92
N LYS A 45 -7.43 14.66 -23.28
CA LYS A 45 -8.69 15.06 -23.95
C LYS A 45 -9.76 15.59 -23.00
N PHE A 46 -9.45 15.78 -21.74
CA PHE A 46 -10.37 16.30 -20.72
C PHE A 46 -11.64 15.43 -20.55
N LYS A 47 -11.53 14.10 -20.65
CA LYS A 47 -12.69 13.19 -20.56
C LYS A 47 -13.11 12.85 -19.12
N TYR A 48 -12.34 13.28 -18.13
CA TYR A 48 -12.64 13.06 -16.70
C TYR A 48 -13.14 14.35 -16.07
N GLU A 49 -14.22 14.92 -16.62
CA GLU A 49 -14.76 16.25 -16.26
C GLU A 49 -15.08 16.39 -14.76
N GLU A 50 -15.51 15.30 -14.12
CA GLU A 50 -15.79 15.30 -12.68
C GLU A 50 -14.53 15.52 -11.82
N HIS A 51 -13.35 15.24 -12.37
CA HIS A 51 -12.07 15.28 -11.68
C HIS A 51 -11.10 16.33 -12.24
N GLN A 52 -11.37 16.83 -13.44
CA GLN A 52 -10.54 17.81 -14.12
C GLN A 52 -11.23 19.17 -14.15
N THR A 53 -10.81 20.09 -13.30
CA THR A 53 -11.35 21.45 -13.26
C THR A 53 -10.67 22.39 -14.26
N MET A 54 -9.45 22.04 -14.71
CA MET A 54 -8.68 22.80 -15.69
C MET A 54 -7.60 21.89 -16.33
N VAL A 55 -7.10 22.32 -17.49
CA VAL A 55 -5.98 21.61 -18.14
C VAL A 55 -4.73 21.74 -17.28
N SER A 56 -4.10 20.61 -16.96
CA SER A 56 -2.87 20.59 -16.18
C SER A 56 -1.74 21.33 -16.93
N PRO A 57 -0.97 22.19 -16.24
CA PRO A 57 0.22 22.81 -16.84
C PRO A 57 1.24 21.79 -17.38
N LEU A 58 1.28 20.57 -16.80
CA LEU A 58 2.20 19.51 -17.21
C LEU A 58 1.95 19.03 -18.64
N VAL A 59 0.70 19.05 -19.09
CA VAL A 59 0.32 18.69 -20.47
C VAL A 59 1.04 19.60 -21.49
N LYS A 60 1.28 20.87 -21.15
CA LYS A 60 2.01 21.81 -22.01
C LYS A 60 3.48 21.44 -22.22
N TYR A 61 4.04 20.66 -21.31
CA TYR A 61 5.41 20.17 -21.36
C TYR A 61 5.50 18.73 -21.85
N ASN A 62 4.43 18.18 -22.42
CA ASN A 62 4.32 16.79 -22.86
C ASN A 62 4.58 15.77 -21.73
N ILE A 63 4.29 16.15 -20.48
CA ILE A 63 4.33 15.24 -19.35
C ILE A 63 2.96 14.57 -19.22
N THR A 64 2.93 13.26 -19.32
CA THR A 64 1.71 12.48 -19.12
C THR A 64 1.24 12.60 -17.66
N CYS A 65 -0.06 12.75 -17.45
CA CYS A 65 -0.60 13.05 -16.13
C CYS A 65 -1.12 11.80 -15.38
N VAL A 66 -1.07 10.64 -16.00
CA VAL A 66 -1.42 9.36 -15.39
C VAL A 66 -0.17 8.49 -15.26
N SER A 67 0.40 8.04 -16.36
CA SER A 67 1.51 7.08 -16.36
C SER A 67 2.84 7.63 -15.82
N SER A 68 3.06 8.95 -15.82
CA SER A 68 4.29 9.53 -15.24
C SER A 68 4.30 9.60 -13.70
N PHE A 69 3.18 9.27 -13.04
CA PHE A 69 3.04 9.37 -11.59
C PHE A 69 2.80 7.98 -10.97
N SER A 70 3.87 7.35 -10.51
CA SER A 70 3.78 6.07 -9.83
C SER A 70 3.10 6.17 -8.46
N LEU A 71 2.45 5.07 -8.06
CA LEU A 71 2.02 4.86 -6.69
C LEU A 71 3.24 4.68 -5.79
N ASP A 72 3.42 5.57 -4.82
CA ASP A 72 4.57 5.44 -3.94
C ASP A 72 4.43 4.25 -2.99
N TYR A 73 5.26 3.25 -3.21
CA TYR A 73 5.28 2.01 -2.45
C TYR A 73 5.40 2.23 -0.94
N MET A 74 6.23 3.19 -0.50
CA MET A 74 6.43 3.44 0.92
C MET A 74 5.15 3.95 1.59
N HIS A 75 4.52 4.97 1.01
CA HIS A 75 3.32 5.56 1.60
C HIS A 75 2.09 4.68 1.37
N LEU A 76 1.94 4.07 0.18
CA LEU A 76 0.78 3.26 -0.13
C LEU A 76 0.79 1.95 0.66
N VAL A 77 1.86 1.16 0.54
CA VAL A 77 1.91 -0.19 1.10
C VAL A 77 2.34 -0.17 2.56
N ARG A 78 3.53 0.36 2.86
CA ARG A 78 4.11 0.25 4.22
C ARG A 78 3.35 1.08 5.23
N LEU A 79 3.26 2.40 5.01
CA LEU A 79 2.62 3.36 5.92
C LEU A 79 1.10 3.43 5.75
N GLY A 80 0.59 3.02 4.59
CA GLY A 80 -0.84 2.96 4.30
C GLY A 80 -1.43 1.62 4.71
N VAL A 81 -1.28 0.60 3.86
CA VAL A 81 -2.02 -0.66 3.99
C VAL A 81 -1.52 -1.52 5.14
N VAL A 82 -0.20 -1.78 5.26
CA VAL A 82 0.34 -2.64 6.33
C VAL A 82 0.07 -2.03 7.69
N ARG A 83 0.34 -0.74 7.85
CA ARG A 83 0.00 -0.02 9.07
C ARG A 83 -1.48 -0.14 9.40
N ARG A 84 -2.37 -0.01 8.40
CA ARG A 84 -3.82 -0.13 8.58
C ARG A 84 -4.23 -1.53 9.05
N ILE A 85 -3.67 -2.59 8.47
CA ILE A 85 -3.89 -3.98 8.93
C ILE A 85 -3.58 -4.11 10.42
N LEU A 86 -2.39 -3.66 10.83
CA LEU A 86 -1.94 -3.76 12.22
C LEU A 86 -2.81 -2.95 13.18
N PHE A 87 -3.26 -1.76 12.77
CA PHE A 87 -4.20 -0.96 13.55
C PHE A 87 -5.57 -1.64 13.68
N PHE A 88 -6.07 -2.29 12.62
CA PHE A 88 -7.32 -3.06 12.69
C PHE A 88 -7.19 -4.27 13.61
N TRP A 89 -6.05 -4.95 13.59
CA TRP A 89 -5.79 -6.04 14.55
C TRP A 89 -5.66 -5.54 16.00
N LYS A 90 -5.09 -4.35 16.22
CA LYS A 90 -4.91 -3.81 17.57
C LYS A 90 -6.17 -3.14 18.13
N THR A 91 -6.81 -2.27 17.37
CA THR A 91 -7.87 -1.38 17.85
C THR A 91 -9.11 -1.35 16.96
N GLY A 92 -9.15 -2.15 15.90
CA GLY A 92 -10.25 -2.19 14.95
C GLY A 92 -11.55 -2.77 15.49
N PRO A 93 -12.53 -2.99 14.61
CA PRO A 93 -13.80 -3.62 14.97
C PRO A 93 -13.63 -4.98 15.64
N HIS A 94 -14.57 -5.34 16.51
CA HIS A 94 -14.44 -6.54 17.35
C HIS A 94 -14.27 -7.85 16.57
N HIS A 95 -14.87 -7.95 15.38
CA HIS A 95 -14.81 -9.17 14.54
C HIS A 95 -13.43 -9.45 13.94
N CYS A 96 -12.57 -8.44 13.78
CA CYS A 96 -11.23 -8.59 13.21
C CYS A 96 -10.11 -8.31 14.21
N ARG A 97 -10.43 -7.71 15.36
CA ARG A 97 -9.45 -7.33 16.37
C ARG A 97 -8.90 -8.57 17.09
N LEU A 98 -7.58 -8.61 17.23
CA LEU A 98 -6.91 -9.63 18.03
C LEU A 98 -7.19 -9.46 19.54
N SER A 99 -7.30 -10.56 20.25
CA SER A 99 -7.36 -10.55 21.70
C SER A 99 -6.02 -10.07 22.28
N HIS A 100 -6.05 -9.65 23.54
CA HIS A 100 -4.83 -9.24 24.24
C HIS A 100 -3.78 -10.38 24.28
N SER A 101 -4.22 -11.63 24.50
CA SER A 101 -3.31 -12.80 24.47
C SER A 101 -2.67 -13.01 23.10
N GLN A 102 -3.41 -12.87 22.01
CA GLN A 102 -2.85 -12.97 20.66
C GLN A 102 -1.86 -11.84 20.36
N LEU A 103 -2.17 -10.59 20.75
CA LEU A 103 -1.23 -9.46 20.61
C LEU A 103 0.05 -9.70 21.40
N THR A 104 -0.05 -10.25 22.62
CA THR A 104 1.10 -10.61 23.45
C THR A 104 1.92 -11.69 22.77
N GLU A 105 1.28 -12.78 22.34
CA GLU A 105 1.94 -13.90 21.67
C GLU A 105 2.71 -13.45 20.41
N VAL A 106 2.09 -12.65 19.53
CA VAL A 106 2.80 -12.11 18.35
C VAL A 106 3.97 -11.22 18.78
N SER A 107 3.81 -10.41 19.83
CA SER A 107 4.86 -9.51 20.30
C SER A 107 6.05 -10.26 20.88
N GLU A 108 5.79 -11.35 21.64
CA GLU A 108 6.82 -12.24 22.17
C GLU A 108 7.56 -12.97 21.04
N LEU A 109 6.83 -13.48 20.04
CA LEU A 109 7.43 -14.09 18.86
C LEU A 109 8.30 -13.11 18.07
N LEU A 110 7.84 -11.86 17.87
CA LEU A 110 8.64 -10.81 17.22
C LEU A 110 9.92 -10.51 18.00
N HIS A 111 9.84 -10.48 19.34
CA HIS A 111 11.01 -10.24 20.18
C HIS A 111 12.01 -11.40 20.16
N ALA A 112 11.51 -12.64 20.04
CA ALA A 112 12.35 -13.84 19.97
C ALA A 112 13.07 -13.99 18.60
N LEU A 113 12.56 -13.36 17.54
CA LEU A 113 13.19 -13.39 16.22
C LEU A 113 14.37 -12.40 16.16
N THR A 114 15.54 -12.93 15.87
CA THR A 114 16.73 -12.11 15.58
C THR A 114 16.84 -11.92 14.08
N LEU A 115 16.64 -10.69 13.61
CA LEU A 115 16.85 -10.34 12.21
C LEU A 115 18.37 -10.22 11.93
N PRO A 116 18.84 -10.58 10.72
CA PRO A 116 20.22 -10.34 10.27
C PRO A 116 20.63 -8.86 10.42
N GLN A 117 21.96 -8.62 10.45
CA GLN A 117 22.50 -7.26 10.66
C GLN A 117 22.20 -6.29 9.51
N GLU A 118 21.86 -6.80 8.35
CA GLU A 118 21.46 -6.04 7.17
C GLU A 118 20.12 -5.30 7.36
N PHE A 119 19.32 -5.75 8.32
CA PHE A 119 18.08 -5.05 8.68
C PHE A 119 18.39 -3.84 9.58
N ALA A 120 17.94 -2.68 9.16
CA ALA A 120 18.21 -1.41 9.86
C ALA A 120 17.71 -1.36 11.31
N CYS A 121 16.71 -2.16 11.64
CA CYS A 121 16.16 -2.27 13.00
C CYS A 121 15.38 -3.56 13.19
N GLN A 122 15.34 -4.04 14.44
CA GLN A 122 14.47 -5.13 14.87
C GLN A 122 13.00 -4.63 14.86
N THR A 123 12.07 -5.53 14.55
CA THR A 123 10.65 -5.21 14.62
C THR A 123 10.22 -5.15 16.09
N ARG A 124 9.68 -4.01 16.49
CA ARG A 124 9.17 -3.81 17.86
C ARG A 124 7.87 -4.56 18.10
N SER A 125 7.43 -4.58 19.37
CA SER A 125 6.14 -5.14 19.78
C SER A 125 4.97 -4.50 19.03
N LEU A 126 3.90 -5.27 18.76
CA LEU A 126 2.65 -4.73 18.20
C LEU A 126 1.97 -3.70 19.11
N PHE A 127 2.25 -3.72 20.40
CA PHE A 127 1.77 -2.67 21.31
C PHE A 127 2.34 -1.29 21.00
N GLU A 128 3.48 -1.23 20.29
CA GLU A 128 4.17 0.00 19.89
C GLU A 128 3.98 0.36 18.41
N VAL A 129 3.02 -0.25 17.72
CA VAL A 129 2.83 -0.09 16.27
C VAL A 129 2.65 1.37 15.81
N GLU A 130 2.17 2.25 16.68
CA GLU A 130 2.05 3.69 16.41
C GLU A 130 3.39 4.36 16.12
N TRP A 131 4.46 3.84 16.69
CA TRP A 131 5.82 4.36 16.61
C TRP A 131 6.70 3.63 15.59
N TRP A 132 6.16 2.63 14.90
CA TRP A 132 6.91 1.89 13.91
C TRP A 132 7.30 2.77 12.73
N LYS A 133 8.52 2.56 12.25
CA LYS A 133 9.05 3.19 11.03
C LYS A 133 8.60 2.40 9.78
N ALA A 134 8.69 3.03 8.61
CA ALA A 134 8.38 2.38 7.34
C ALA A 134 9.20 1.08 7.11
N THR A 135 10.44 1.02 7.60
CA THR A 135 11.31 -0.16 7.54
C THR A 135 10.79 -1.31 8.40
N GLU A 136 10.19 -1.02 9.57
CA GLU A 136 9.60 -2.06 10.43
C GLU A 136 8.34 -2.65 9.80
N PHE A 137 7.48 -1.82 9.20
CA PHE A 137 6.32 -2.30 8.43
C PHE A 137 6.74 -3.18 7.25
N GLN A 138 7.84 -2.84 6.56
CA GLN A 138 8.38 -3.67 5.49
C GLN A 138 8.90 -5.01 6.03
N SER A 139 9.72 -4.98 7.07
CA SER A 139 10.27 -6.19 7.70
C SER A 139 9.16 -7.11 8.19
N PHE A 140 8.09 -6.53 8.76
CA PHE A 140 6.92 -7.28 9.17
C PHE A 140 6.20 -7.90 7.97
N LEU A 141 5.91 -7.12 6.92
CA LEU A 141 5.19 -7.62 5.76
C LEU A 141 5.91 -8.80 5.10
N LEU A 142 7.23 -8.68 4.88
CA LEU A 142 7.96 -9.59 4.01
C LEU A 142 8.62 -10.76 4.76
N TYR A 143 8.98 -10.59 6.03
CA TYR A 143 9.84 -11.55 6.72
C TYR A 143 9.26 -12.05 8.04
N THR A 144 8.96 -11.18 8.98
CA THR A 144 8.56 -11.62 10.33
C THR A 144 7.08 -11.96 10.43
N GLY A 145 6.20 -11.19 9.80
CA GLY A 145 4.75 -11.42 9.81
C GLY A 145 4.34 -12.79 9.29
N PRO A 146 4.83 -13.27 8.12
CA PRO A 146 4.56 -14.63 7.64
C PRO A 146 4.86 -15.72 8.65
N VAL A 147 5.85 -15.53 9.49
CA VAL A 147 6.26 -16.52 10.53
C VAL A 147 5.39 -16.40 11.77
N VAL A 148 5.31 -15.22 12.37
CA VAL A 148 4.68 -15.03 13.68
C VAL A 148 3.16 -15.11 13.64
N LEU A 149 2.53 -14.78 12.50
CA LEU A 149 1.07 -14.79 12.38
C LEU A 149 0.48 -16.17 12.12
N LYS A 150 1.28 -17.10 11.55
CA LYS A 150 0.81 -18.38 11.01
C LYS A 150 -0.04 -19.21 11.97
N LYS A 151 0.26 -19.16 13.26
CA LYS A 151 -0.44 -19.96 14.29
C LYS A 151 -1.35 -19.13 15.20
N VAL A 152 -1.28 -17.81 15.08
CA VAL A 152 -1.95 -16.90 16.02
C VAL A 152 -3.26 -16.38 15.47
N ILE A 153 -3.32 -16.06 14.18
CA ILE A 153 -4.52 -15.53 13.53
C ILE A 153 -5.29 -16.63 12.78
N CYS A 154 -6.57 -16.39 12.50
CA CYS A 154 -7.39 -17.34 11.76
C CYS A 154 -6.87 -17.51 10.31
N LYS A 155 -7.14 -18.67 9.73
CA LYS A 155 -6.66 -19.09 8.41
C LYS A 155 -6.97 -18.03 7.33
N LYS A 156 -8.21 -17.52 7.29
CA LYS A 156 -8.62 -16.53 6.28
C LYS A 156 -7.83 -15.23 6.39
N SER A 157 -7.65 -14.69 7.61
CA SER A 157 -6.84 -13.50 7.84
C SER A 157 -5.38 -13.72 7.46
N TYR A 158 -4.84 -14.90 7.73
CA TYR A 158 -3.48 -15.25 7.36
C TYR A 158 -3.31 -15.34 5.84
N GLU A 159 -4.22 -16.02 5.14
CA GLU A 159 -4.20 -16.12 3.67
C GLU A 159 -4.31 -14.74 3.01
N THR A 160 -5.19 -13.87 3.53
CA THR A 160 -5.33 -12.49 3.06
C THR A 160 -4.02 -11.72 3.25
N PHE A 161 -3.40 -11.80 4.43
CA PHE A 161 -2.09 -11.17 4.68
C PHE A 161 -1.00 -11.72 3.77
N MET A 162 -0.94 -13.04 3.58
CA MET A 162 0.05 -13.69 2.71
C MET A 162 -0.09 -13.30 1.25
N ALA A 163 -1.31 -13.08 0.77
CA ALA A 163 -1.53 -12.61 -0.60
C ALA A 163 -0.85 -11.25 -0.83
N LEU A 164 -0.99 -10.30 0.11
CA LEU A 164 -0.28 -9.02 0.04
C LEU A 164 1.24 -9.20 0.14
N SER A 165 1.70 -10.02 1.09
CA SER A 165 3.12 -10.26 1.33
C SER A 165 3.82 -10.82 0.09
N ILE A 166 3.23 -11.85 -0.54
CA ILE A 166 3.78 -12.50 -1.72
C ILE A 166 3.74 -11.55 -2.93
N ALA A 167 2.62 -10.88 -3.17
CA ALA A 167 2.49 -9.94 -4.29
C ALA A 167 3.53 -8.83 -4.22
N VAL A 168 3.70 -8.22 -3.05
CA VAL A 168 4.69 -7.17 -2.84
C VAL A 168 6.12 -7.74 -2.96
N GLY A 169 6.37 -8.95 -2.47
CA GLY A 169 7.67 -9.63 -2.64
C GLY A 169 8.07 -9.79 -4.11
N ILE A 170 7.13 -10.25 -4.94
CA ILE A 170 7.33 -10.38 -6.40
C ILE A 170 7.67 -9.02 -7.03
N MET A 171 6.91 -7.99 -6.72
CA MET A 171 7.11 -6.65 -7.29
C MET A 171 8.38 -5.94 -6.78
N LEU A 172 8.96 -6.40 -5.69
CA LEU A 172 10.24 -5.93 -5.16
C LEU A 172 11.44 -6.68 -5.73
N GLU A 173 11.23 -7.80 -6.47
CA GLU A 173 12.31 -8.57 -7.07
C GLU A 173 13.17 -7.69 -7.98
N ALA A 174 14.48 -7.74 -7.78
CA ALA A 174 15.45 -6.95 -8.52
C ALA A 174 15.66 -7.47 -9.95
N ASN A 175 15.60 -8.80 -10.11
CA ASN A 175 15.70 -9.43 -11.42
C ASN A 175 14.45 -9.14 -12.25
N ALA A 176 14.61 -8.40 -13.35
CA ALA A 176 13.50 -7.98 -14.19
C ALA A 176 12.76 -9.16 -14.87
N GLU A 177 13.50 -10.21 -15.27
CA GLU A 177 12.91 -11.38 -15.92
C GLU A 177 12.09 -12.20 -14.93
N GLU A 178 12.61 -12.44 -13.73
CA GLU A 178 11.89 -13.14 -12.67
C GLU A 178 10.66 -12.36 -12.22
N ARG A 179 10.79 -11.05 -12.03
CA ARG A 179 9.66 -10.17 -11.69
C ARG A 179 8.57 -10.23 -12.75
N ALA A 180 8.93 -10.08 -14.04
CA ALA A 180 7.99 -10.10 -15.14
C ALA A 180 7.27 -11.45 -15.26
N ALA A 181 7.97 -12.56 -15.02
CA ALA A 181 7.39 -13.91 -15.09
C ALA A 181 6.25 -14.13 -14.09
N TYR A 182 6.27 -13.44 -12.95
CA TYR A 182 5.26 -13.59 -11.89
C TYR A 182 4.35 -12.38 -11.69
N LEU A 183 4.45 -11.35 -12.54
CA LEU A 183 3.70 -10.10 -12.35
C LEU A 183 2.18 -10.29 -12.45
N ASP A 184 1.70 -11.12 -13.37
CA ASP A 184 0.29 -11.47 -13.48
C ASP A 184 -0.22 -12.22 -12.23
N TYR A 185 0.63 -13.06 -11.64
CA TYR A 185 0.30 -13.72 -10.39
C TYR A 185 0.20 -12.70 -9.23
N ALA A 186 1.13 -11.75 -9.16
CA ALA A 186 1.08 -10.67 -8.19
C ALA A 186 -0.20 -9.82 -8.33
N LYS A 187 -0.60 -9.48 -9.55
CA LYS A 187 -1.87 -8.81 -9.86
C LYS A 187 -3.08 -9.57 -9.29
N ASN A 188 -3.14 -10.86 -9.54
CA ASN A 188 -4.23 -11.71 -9.04
C ASN A 188 -4.25 -11.78 -7.50
N LEU A 189 -3.07 -11.83 -6.86
CA LEU A 189 -2.95 -11.80 -5.41
C LEU A 189 -3.39 -10.46 -4.81
N LEU A 190 -3.08 -9.33 -5.45
CA LEU A 190 -3.56 -8.01 -5.01
C LEU A 190 -5.07 -7.89 -5.12
N SER A 191 -5.64 -8.37 -6.23
CA SER A 191 -7.10 -8.42 -6.41
C SER A 191 -7.76 -9.30 -5.33
N TYR A 192 -7.19 -10.47 -5.07
CA TYR A 192 -7.65 -11.35 -3.99
C TYR A 192 -7.55 -10.67 -2.62
N PHE A 193 -6.42 -9.98 -2.35
CA PHE A 193 -6.24 -9.23 -1.09
C PHE A 193 -7.34 -8.18 -0.90
N VAL A 194 -7.60 -7.36 -1.92
CA VAL A 194 -8.61 -6.29 -1.83
C VAL A 194 -9.99 -6.88 -1.58
N CYS A 195 -10.40 -7.90 -2.35
CA CYS A 195 -11.69 -8.57 -2.16
C CYS A 195 -11.81 -9.23 -0.79
N SER A 196 -10.81 -10.01 -0.37
CA SER A 196 -10.85 -10.71 0.92
C SER A 196 -10.70 -9.78 2.12
N SER A 197 -10.12 -8.60 1.95
CA SER A 197 -10.00 -7.60 3.00
C SER A 197 -11.35 -7.09 3.50
N GLU A 198 -12.34 -6.96 2.63
CA GLU A 198 -13.70 -6.57 3.02
C GLU A 198 -14.35 -7.62 3.92
N GLU A 199 -14.15 -8.92 3.60
CA GLU A 199 -14.67 -10.01 4.42
C GLU A 199 -13.96 -10.10 5.78
N VAL A 200 -12.64 -9.89 5.80
CA VAL A 200 -11.81 -10.06 7.00
C VAL A 200 -11.92 -8.85 7.93
N PHE A 201 -11.86 -7.63 7.39
CA PHE A 201 -11.77 -6.40 8.18
C PHE A 201 -13.06 -5.56 8.15
N GLY A 202 -14.01 -5.89 7.29
CA GLY A 202 -15.25 -5.14 7.06
C GLY A 202 -15.10 -4.02 6.02
N GLU A 203 -16.25 -3.54 5.54
CA GLU A 203 -16.36 -2.52 4.47
C GLU A 203 -15.47 -1.30 4.68
N THR A 204 -15.37 -0.82 5.93
CA THR A 204 -14.62 0.40 6.25
C THR A 204 -13.11 0.25 6.08
N PHE A 205 -12.61 -0.97 5.84
CA PHE A 205 -11.20 -1.22 5.60
C PHE A 205 -10.77 -0.80 4.19
N VAL A 206 -11.62 -1.02 3.18
CA VAL A 206 -11.27 -0.78 1.77
C VAL A 206 -11.39 0.72 1.46
N VAL A 207 -10.42 1.48 1.93
CA VAL A 207 -10.23 2.90 1.59
C VAL A 207 -9.35 3.03 0.36
N TYR A 208 -9.13 4.27 -0.11
CA TYR A 208 -8.31 4.60 -1.27
C TYR A 208 -6.99 3.80 -1.33
N ASN A 209 -6.18 3.81 -0.27
CA ASN A 209 -4.90 3.10 -0.27
C ASN A 209 -5.05 1.58 -0.48
N VAL A 210 -6.09 0.97 0.09
CA VAL A 210 -6.34 -0.46 -0.10
C VAL A 210 -6.80 -0.74 -1.52
N HIS A 211 -7.74 0.08 -2.03
CA HIS A 211 -8.22 -0.04 -3.40
C HIS A 211 -7.10 0.14 -4.42
N SER A 212 -6.23 1.14 -4.25
CA SER A 212 -5.15 1.46 -5.19
C SER A 212 -4.13 0.32 -5.38
N LEU A 213 -4.11 -0.67 -4.48
CA LEU A 213 -3.23 -1.84 -4.64
C LEU A 213 -3.51 -2.62 -5.94
N VAL A 214 -4.76 -2.64 -6.45
CA VAL A 214 -5.07 -3.36 -7.68
C VAL A 214 -4.32 -2.80 -8.90
N HIS A 215 -3.87 -1.54 -8.83
CA HIS A 215 -3.14 -0.85 -9.90
C HIS A 215 -1.61 -0.84 -9.69
N LEU A 216 -1.12 -1.31 -8.54
CA LEU A 216 0.31 -1.22 -8.21
C LEU A 216 1.21 -2.01 -9.18
N HIS A 217 0.69 -3.10 -9.76
CA HIS A 217 1.40 -3.90 -10.77
C HIS A 217 1.63 -3.11 -12.08
N GLU A 218 0.74 -2.17 -12.42
CA GLU A 218 0.83 -1.34 -13.63
C GLU A 218 2.08 -0.46 -13.60
N ASP A 219 2.48 0.02 -12.41
CA ASP A 219 3.72 0.79 -12.24
C ASP A 219 4.98 -0.05 -12.51
N ASN A 220 5.02 -1.30 -12.00
CA ASN A 220 6.13 -2.22 -12.33
C ASN A 220 6.22 -2.49 -13.83
N GLU A 221 5.08 -2.66 -14.49
CA GLU A 221 4.98 -2.92 -15.93
C GLU A 221 5.42 -1.70 -16.74
N HIS A 222 4.91 -0.52 -16.37
CA HIS A 222 5.21 0.73 -17.06
C HIS A 222 6.67 1.15 -16.93
N PHE A 223 7.21 1.17 -15.70
CA PHE A 223 8.58 1.60 -15.44
C PHE A 223 9.62 0.49 -15.60
N GLN A 224 9.19 -0.77 -15.73
CA GLN A 224 10.04 -1.96 -15.85
C GLN A 224 11.10 -2.08 -14.74
N CYS A 225 10.82 -1.55 -13.57
CA CYS A 225 11.73 -1.51 -12.43
C CYS A 225 11.07 -2.03 -11.15
N SER A 226 11.87 -2.33 -10.13
CA SER A 226 11.40 -2.73 -8.81
C SER A 226 10.68 -1.58 -8.10
N LEU A 227 9.67 -1.89 -7.26
CA LEU A 227 8.99 -0.88 -6.43
C LEU A 227 9.93 -0.06 -5.55
N ASN A 228 11.09 -0.61 -5.17
CA ASN A 228 12.09 0.14 -4.41
C ASN A 228 12.73 1.26 -5.24
N GLU A 229 12.80 1.11 -6.55
CA GLU A 229 13.45 2.08 -7.44
C GLU A 229 12.58 3.32 -7.66
N ILE A 230 11.26 3.15 -7.70
CA ILE A 230 10.26 4.23 -7.85
C ILE A 230 9.74 4.76 -6.51
N SER A 231 10.23 4.24 -5.39
CA SER A 231 9.79 4.68 -4.06
C SER A 231 10.32 6.06 -3.67
N ALA A 232 9.49 6.87 -3.04
CA ALA A 232 9.84 8.17 -2.47
C ALA A 232 10.87 8.10 -1.33
N PHE A 233 11.19 6.91 -0.83
CA PHE A 233 12.11 6.70 0.30
C PHE A 233 13.48 7.37 0.10
N LYS A 234 14.03 7.32 -1.11
CA LYS A 234 15.30 7.95 -1.47
C LYS A 234 15.24 9.49 -1.30
N PHE A 235 14.14 10.08 -1.73
CA PHE A 235 13.94 11.52 -1.67
C PHE A 235 13.73 11.99 -0.24
N GLU A 236 12.97 11.27 0.57
CA GLU A 236 12.75 11.60 1.97
C GLU A 236 14.03 11.52 2.80
N ASN A 237 14.85 10.50 2.58
CA ASN A 237 16.16 10.39 3.21
C ASN A 237 17.06 11.58 2.85
N HIS A 238 17.09 11.99 1.59
CA HIS A 238 17.86 13.14 1.14
C HIS A 238 17.33 14.45 1.76
N LEU A 239 16.03 14.66 1.80
CA LEU A 239 15.42 15.81 2.46
C LEU A 239 15.74 15.85 3.96
N GLN A 240 15.80 14.69 4.62
CA GLN A 240 16.20 14.62 6.03
C GLN A 240 17.66 15.05 6.23
N GLN A 241 18.58 14.64 5.33
CA GLN A 241 19.96 15.08 5.36
C GLN A 241 20.08 16.61 5.17
N ILE A 242 19.35 17.17 4.20
CA ILE A 242 19.32 18.63 3.99
C ILE A 242 18.81 19.36 5.25
N LYS A 243 17.74 18.85 5.89
CA LYS A 243 17.21 19.44 7.12
C LYS A 243 18.24 19.44 8.28
N GLN A 244 19.14 18.48 8.32
CA GLN A 244 20.21 18.43 9.33
C GLN A 244 21.30 19.48 9.06
N LEU A 245 21.54 19.83 7.78
CA LEU A 245 22.52 20.86 7.41
C LEU A 245 22.05 22.30 7.64
N VAL A 246 20.73 22.49 7.76
CA VAL A 246 20.10 23.83 7.93
C VAL A 246 19.82 24.14 9.42
N ARG A 247 20.07 23.20 10.32
CA ARG A 247 19.98 23.38 11.78
C ARG A 247 21.33 23.71 12.37
#